data_406fcd8e6105bdc1fa982670e6b1be80
#
_entry.id   406fcd8e6105bdc1fa982670e6b1be80
#
_cell.length_a   1.000
_cell.length_b   1.000
_cell.length_c   1.000
_cell.angle_alpha   90.00
_cell.angle_beta   90.00
_cell.angle_gamma   90.00
#
_symmetry.space_group_name_H-M   'P 1'
#
loop_
_entity.id
_entity.type
_entity.pdbx_description
1 polymer ?
#
loop_
_entity_poly.entity_id
_entity_poly.type
_entity_poly.pdbx_seq_one_letter_code
_entity_poly.pdbx_strand_id
1 'polypeptide(L)'
;MTLLIKLSIFAFSNQNIISMKDFFKYVGATVVGLIVFGLIVVIFGTMSIVGLISSAQATQNVSKNSVLVLNLSGSLAEQGSDDVWGMLTGNELGSVGLDDILSAIKKAKNNDRIKGIYIESGIFLANYASRQEIRNALLDFKKSGKKIIAYGDNYTQGNYYLASVADKVFLNPQGMIDWHGIGAQPMFVKDLLKKVGIQYQVVKVGKYKSATEMYIADKMSDPSREQTQAYIDGIWSDVLKAVSDSRKINVDKLNQYADSLITFSNPKDYVDAKLVDGLLYTNQVKDEVKKMFGLDKDDPVNQVGVTDMRSVKEESEGKQVAVYYAYGSIVDNPVTGSMFGAEHMIVGSEVCKDLEALAEDDDVKAVVLRINSGGGSAYASEQMWNQVEQLKKKKPVVVSMGDMAASGGYYMGCNANWIVAQPTTLTGSIGIFAMIPDMSQLLTQKLGIKFDEVKTNKNSTFGSSARPLNAEEIGYLARYIDRGYALFRQRVVDGRKLSVNQVEAIAQGHVFVGRDALKIKLVDELGGLEKAVEKAAKLAKLDEFYTQDYPAKASWMDQLTGAMSGGNYLDEQLRATLGEYYEPFMLLKTMNQQSMIQARIPFYLNIR
;
A
#
# COMPACT_ATOMS: atom_id res chain seq x y z
N MET A 1 50.73 69.20 11.54
CA MET A 1 50.73 67.85 12.17
C MET A 1 50.05 67.79 13.52
N THR A 2 49.88 68.93 14.21
CA THR A 2 49.30 69.01 15.55
C THR A 2 47.76 69.13 15.61
N LEU A 3 47.10 69.38 14.47
CA LEU A 3 45.65 69.54 14.41
C LEU A 3 44.90 68.21 14.11
N LEU A 4 45.59 67.24 13.49
CA LEU A 4 45.06 65.92 13.21
C LEU A 4 45.05 64.98 14.42
N ILE A 5 45.91 65.22 15.39
CA ILE A 5 45.97 64.41 16.63
C ILE A 5 44.90 64.85 17.65
N LYS A 6 44.40 66.10 17.57
CA LYS A 6 43.28 66.53 18.42
C LYS A 6 41.92 66.10 17.97
N LEU A 7 41.74 65.81 16.68
CA LEU A 7 40.47 65.26 16.15
C LEU A 7 40.30 63.72 16.34
N SER A 8 41.42 63.00 16.46
CA SER A 8 41.37 61.57 16.76
C SER A 8 41.13 61.26 18.25
N ILE A 9 41.47 62.20 19.17
CA ILE A 9 41.20 61.99 20.59
C ILE A 9 39.75 62.37 20.96
N PHE A 10 39.09 63.24 20.19
CA PHE A 10 37.68 63.60 20.43
C PHE A 10 36.67 62.57 19.88
N ALA A 11 37.07 61.66 18.94
CA ALA A 11 36.26 60.64 18.41
C ALA A 11 36.19 59.34 19.27
N PHE A 12 37.04 59.22 20.29
CA PHE A 12 37.10 58.04 21.15
C PHE A 12 36.51 58.24 22.58
N SER A 13 35.93 59.41 22.88
CA SER A 13 35.45 59.68 24.24
C SER A 13 33.94 59.53 24.46
N ASN A 14 33.23 59.00 23.51
CA ASN A 14 31.80 58.70 23.67
C ASN A 14 31.47 57.20 23.35
N GLN A 15 32.33 56.28 23.73
CA GLN A 15 31.90 54.90 23.94
C GLN A 15 31.16 54.86 25.29
N ASN A 16 29.83 54.89 25.22
CA ASN A 16 29.00 54.44 26.33
C ASN A 16 29.47 53.02 26.69
N ILE A 17 30.23 52.88 27.75
CA ILE A 17 30.54 51.60 28.37
C ILE A 17 29.20 51.09 28.88
N ILE A 18 28.53 50.25 28.06
CA ILE A 18 27.33 49.53 28.47
C ILE A 18 27.71 48.76 29.72
N SER A 19 27.13 49.14 30.85
CA SER A 19 27.34 48.42 32.11
C SER A 19 27.02 46.94 31.87
N MET A 20 27.81 46.01 32.37
CA MET A 20 27.52 44.58 32.33
C MET A 20 26.08 44.29 32.73
N LYS A 21 25.52 45.08 33.63
CA LYS A 21 24.13 45.01 34.08
C LYS A 21 23.12 45.38 32.97
N ASP A 22 23.44 46.40 32.17
CA ASP A 22 22.60 46.80 31.02
C ASP A 22 22.73 45.82 29.86
N PHE A 23 23.92 45.26 29.63
CA PHE A 23 24.14 44.18 28.66
C PHE A 23 23.22 42.97 28.95
N PHE A 24 23.25 42.44 30.19
CA PHE A 24 22.39 41.32 30.57
C PHE A 24 20.89 41.66 30.53
N LYS A 25 20.52 42.91 30.80
CA LYS A 25 19.16 43.40 30.68
C LYS A 25 18.67 43.37 29.21
N TYR A 26 19.50 43.83 28.27
CA TYR A 26 19.15 43.78 26.83
C TYR A 26 19.16 42.36 26.29
N VAL A 27 20.11 41.51 26.66
CA VAL A 27 20.11 40.08 26.31
C VAL A 27 18.86 39.41 26.84
N GLY A 28 18.51 39.63 28.11
CA GLY A 28 17.28 39.09 28.70
C GLY A 28 16.01 39.57 27.99
N ALA A 29 15.92 40.86 27.64
CA ALA A 29 14.80 41.42 26.90
C ALA A 29 14.68 40.80 25.48
N THR A 30 15.82 40.59 24.80
CA THR A 30 15.85 39.95 23.47
C THR A 30 15.39 38.48 23.53
N VAL A 31 15.88 37.73 24.52
CA VAL A 31 15.47 36.31 24.71
C VAL A 31 13.97 36.22 25.01
N VAL A 32 13.46 37.07 25.91
CA VAL A 32 12.02 37.13 26.20
C VAL A 32 11.22 37.54 24.95
N GLY A 33 11.71 38.51 24.18
CA GLY A 33 11.08 38.92 22.92
C GLY A 33 11.03 37.79 21.90
N LEU A 34 12.12 37.03 21.75
CA LEU A 34 12.15 35.86 20.86
C LEU A 34 11.20 34.74 21.31
N ILE A 35 11.10 34.50 22.62
CA ILE A 35 10.18 33.51 23.19
C ILE A 35 8.73 33.95 22.94
N VAL A 36 8.40 35.21 23.21
CA VAL A 36 7.04 35.76 22.97
C VAL A 36 6.71 35.74 21.48
N PHE A 37 7.65 36.14 20.61
CA PHE A 37 7.47 36.05 19.16
C PHE A 37 7.26 34.61 18.70
N GLY A 38 8.09 33.66 19.19
CA GLY A 38 7.94 32.24 18.91
C GLY A 38 6.57 31.70 19.34
N LEU A 39 6.09 32.06 20.54
CA LEU A 39 4.76 31.72 21.02
C LEU A 39 3.64 32.29 20.13
N ILE A 40 3.76 33.54 19.69
CA ILE A 40 2.81 34.18 18.78
C ILE A 40 2.78 33.43 17.45
N VAL A 41 3.92 33.11 16.86
CA VAL A 41 4.02 32.35 15.60
C VAL A 41 3.38 30.96 15.75
N VAL A 42 3.63 30.28 16.87
CA VAL A 42 3.01 28.97 17.16
C VAL A 42 1.49 29.09 17.29
N ILE A 43 1.00 30.10 18.04
CA ILE A 43 -0.46 30.29 18.22
C ILE A 43 -1.15 30.64 16.90
N PHE A 44 -0.61 31.60 16.14
CA PHE A 44 -1.20 31.96 14.84
C PHE A 44 -1.04 30.85 13.80
N GLY A 45 0.09 30.14 13.80
CA GLY A 45 0.31 28.96 12.96
C GLY A 45 -0.69 27.85 13.26
N THR A 46 -0.87 27.51 14.54
CA THR A 46 -1.85 26.48 14.94
C THR A 46 -3.29 26.93 14.67
N MET A 47 -3.66 28.19 14.93
CA MET A 47 -4.98 28.72 14.59
C MET A 47 -5.26 28.68 13.08
N SER A 48 -4.28 29.00 12.25
CA SER A 48 -4.41 28.94 10.79
C SER A 48 -4.58 27.51 10.31
N ILE A 49 -3.80 26.58 10.84
CA ILE A 49 -3.90 25.13 10.52
C ILE A 49 -5.26 24.57 10.99
N VAL A 50 -5.66 24.87 12.22
CA VAL A 50 -6.99 24.45 12.73
C VAL A 50 -8.12 25.05 11.93
N GLY A 51 -8.01 26.32 11.51
CA GLY A 51 -8.98 26.96 10.63
C GLY A 51 -9.11 26.29 9.26
N LEU A 52 -7.99 25.94 8.64
CA LEU A 52 -7.96 25.22 7.36
C LEU A 52 -8.57 23.82 7.49
N ILE A 53 -8.23 23.08 8.54
CA ILE A 53 -8.74 21.73 8.80
C ILE A 53 -10.23 21.76 9.15
N SER A 54 -10.67 22.72 9.97
CA SER A 54 -12.09 22.87 10.30
C SER A 54 -12.92 23.21 9.06
N SER A 55 -12.38 23.97 8.12
CA SER A 55 -13.04 24.26 6.84
C SER A 55 -13.07 23.03 5.92
N ALA A 56 -12.03 22.19 5.96
CA ALA A 56 -11.99 20.93 5.21
C ALA A 56 -12.89 19.83 5.80
N GLN A 57 -13.12 19.85 7.11
CA GLN A 57 -14.01 18.91 7.82
C GLN A 57 -15.47 19.40 7.90
N ALA A 58 -15.77 20.64 7.49
CA ALA A 58 -17.13 21.12 7.41
C ALA A 58 -17.95 20.22 6.47
N THR A 59 -19.10 19.72 6.96
CA THR A 59 -20.00 18.88 6.15
C THR A 59 -20.29 19.56 4.82
N GLN A 60 -19.72 19.06 3.75
CA GLN A 60 -19.94 19.60 2.42
C GLN A 60 -21.32 19.19 1.93
N ASN A 61 -22.17 20.18 1.68
CA ASN A 61 -23.39 19.96 0.94
C ASN A 61 -23.03 19.87 -0.55
N VAL A 62 -23.12 18.67 -1.10
CA VAL A 62 -22.95 18.46 -2.55
C VAL A 62 -23.93 19.40 -3.29
N SER A 63 -23.41 20.25 -4.15
CA SER A 63 -24.20 21.17 -4.99
C SER A 63 -25.04 20.38 -6.00
N LYS A 64 -26.15 20.95 -6.47
CA LYS A 64 -26.88 20.35 -7.60
C LYS A 64 -25.98 20.32 -8.84
N ASN A 65 -26.21 19.34 -9.70
CA ASN A 65 -25.44 19.16 -10.94
C ASN A 65 -23.94 18.93 -10.71
N SER A 66 -23.59 18.27 -9.61
CA SER A 66 -22.20 17.88 -9.31
C SER A 66 -21.78 16.66 -10.11
N VAL A 67 -20.48 16.58 -10.37
CA VAL A 67 -19.80 15.44 -11.00
C VAL A 67 -18.69 14.96 -10.07
N LEU A 68 -18.70 13.68 -9.74
CA LEU A 68 -17.59 13.08 -8.99
C LEU A 68 -16.38 12.97 -9.93
N VAL A 69 -15.28 13.61 -9.56
CA VAL A 69 -14.01 13.52 -10.28
C VAL A 69 -13.13 12.47 -9.62
N LEU A 70 -12.81 11.43 -10.35
CA LEU A 70 -11.81 10.44 -9.97
C LEU A 70 -10.51 10.75 -10.69
N ASN A 71 -9.64 11.49 -10.02
CA ASN A 71 -8.29 11.72 -10.51
C ASN A 71 -7.43 10.50 -10.21
N LEU A 72 -7.07 9.73 -11.26
CA LEU A 72 -6.23 8.54 -11.16
C LEU A 72 -4.75 8.94 -11.26
N SER A 73 -4.23 9.55 -10.20
CA SER A 73 -2.82 9.95 -10.07
C SER A 73 -2.29 9.67 -8.65
N GLY A 74 -0.96 9.61 -8.51
CA GLY A 74 -0.29 9.27 -7.26
C GLY A 74 -0.23 7.78 -6.97
N SER A 75 0.02 7.40 -5.71
CA SER A 75 0.06 6.02 -5.25
C SER A 75 -1.22 5.64 -4.51
N LEU A 76 -1.68 4.40 -4.70
CA LEU A 76 -2.83 3.88 -3.97
C LEU A 76 -2.38 3.23 -2.66
N ALA A 77 -2.97 3.68 -1.55
CA ALA A 77 -2.87 3.03 -0.24
C ALA A 77 -4.16 2.29 0.10
N GLU A 78 -4.15 1.37 1.06
CA GLU A 78 -5.38 0.71 1.55
C GLU A 78 -6.31 1.70 2.23
N GLN A 79 -5.75 2.57 3.08
CA GLN A 79 -6.47 3.65 3.76
C GLN A 79 -5.91 5.00 3.35
N GLY A 80 -6.80 5.96 3.10
CA GLY A 80 -6.43 7.34 2.87
C GLY A 80 -5.90 8.00 4.14
N SER A 81 -4.91 8.85 4.00
CA SER A 81 -4.42 9.73 5.06
C SER A 81 -4.65 11.19 4.67
N ASP A 82 -4.82 12.05 5.66
CA ASP A 82 -4.86 13.49 5.42
C ASP A 82 -3.40 13.97 5.23
N ASP A 83 -2.97 14.12 3.98
CA ASP A 83 -1.64 14.67 3.68
C ASP A 83 -1.64 16.20 3.87
N VAL A 84 -1.47 16.63 5.12
CA VAL A 84 -1.42 18.05 5.49
C VAL A 84 -0.24 18.76 4.82
N TRP A 85 0.89 18.06 4.65
CA TRP A 85 2.08 18.62 4.01
C TRP A 85 1.93 18.72 2.49
N GLY A 86 1.32 17.73 1.85
CA GLY A 86 0.98 17.80 0.44
C GLY A 86 0.01 18.96 0.15
N MET A 87 -1.01 19.13 0.99
CA MET A 87 -1.92 20.29 0.92
C MET A 87 -1.20 21.63 1.06
N LEU A 88 -0.26 21.74 2.00
CA LEU A 88 0.48 22.99 2.25
C LEU A 88 1.55 23.28 1.19
N THR A 89 2.14 22.25 0.60
CA THR A 89 3.21 22.39 -0.41
C THR A 89 2.71 22.33 -1.83
N GLY A 90 1.41 22.08 -2.05
CA GLY A 90 0.84 21.89 -3.38
C GLY A 90 1.35 20.62 -4.09
N ASN A 91 1.82 19.64 -3.35
CA ASN A 91 2.30 18.38 -3.90
C ASN A 91 1.13 17.45 -4.21
N GLU A 92 0.74 17.37 -5.47
CA GLU A 92 -0.37 16.53 -5.95
C GLU A 92 -0.03 15.01 -5.99
N LEU A 93 1.18 14.62 -5.63
CA LEU A 93 1.65 13.23 -5.64
C LEU A 93 1.31 12.45 -4.36
N GLY A 94 0.37 12.94 -3.55
CA GLY A 94 -0.08 12.27 -2.32
C GLY A 94 -0.65 10.87 -2.56
N SER A 95 -0.72 10.07 -1.50
CA SER A 95 -1.39 8.77 -1.57
C SER A 95 -2.91 8.94 -1.48
N VAL A 96 -3.65 8.26 -2.36
CA VAL A 96 -5.11 8.17 -2.32
C VAL A 96 -5.51 6.85 -1.69
N GLY A 97 -6.48 6.88 -0.77
CA GLY A 97 -7.00 5.67 -0.14
C GLY A 97 -7.94 4.89 -1.06
N LEU A 98 -7.77 3.59 -1.12
CA LEU A 98 -8.74 2.69 -1.77
C LEU A 98 -10.12 2.80 -1.08
N ASP A 99 -10.13 2.82 0.24
CA ASP A 99 -11.32 3.00 1.06
C ASP A 99 -12.08 4.29 0.71
N ASP A 100 -11.35 5.40 0.52
CA ASP A 100 -11.93 6.69 0.13
C ASP A 100 -12.53 6.66 -1.28
N ILE A 101 -11.82 6.05 -2.24
CA ILE A 101 -12.32 5.91 -3.62
C ILE A 101 -13.61 5.07 -3.63
N LEU A 102 -13.61 3.93 -2.94
CA LEU A 102 -14.78 3.04 -2.89
C LEU A 102 -15.97 3.72 -2.21
N SER A 103 -15.73 4.40 -1.07
CA SER A 103 -16.74 5.19 -0.36
C SER A 103 -17.28 6.32 -1.23
N ALA A 104 -16.40 7.08 -1.91
CA ALA A 104 -16.82 8.18 -2.80
C ALA A 104 -17.73 7.70 -3.94
N ILE A 105 -17.38 6.57 -4.59
CA ILE A 105 -18.19 5.98 -5.66
C ILE A 105 -19.54 5.53 -5.11
N LYS A 106 -19.58 4.87 -3.95
CA LYS A 106 -20.81 4.41 -3.30
C LYS A 106 -21.73 5.57 -2.92
N LYS A 107 -21.18 6.60 -2.29
CA LYS A 107 -21.92 7.84 -1.94
C LYS A 107 -22.45 8.54 -3.20
N ALA A 108 -21.63 8.63 -4.26
CA ALA A 108 -22.04 9.23 -5.53
C ALA A 108 -23.18 8.45 -6.21
N LYS A 109 -23.19 7.11 -6.10
CA LYS A 109 -24.27 6.25 -6.59
C LYS A 109 -25.62 6.63 -5.97
N ASN A 110 -25.65 6.86 -4.66
CA ASN A 110 -26.86 7.09 -3.88
C ASN A 110 -27.25 8.59 -3.78
N ASN A 111 -26.44 9.52 -4.26
CA ASN A 111 -26.68 10.96 -4.15
C ASN A 111 -27.25 11.53 -5.44
N ASP A 112 -28.52 11.95 -5.46
CA ASP A 112 -29.20 12.49 -6.65
C ASP A 112 -28.62 13.80 -7.19
N ARG A 113 -27.84 14.52 -6.38
CA ARG A 113 -27.16 15.75 -6.81
C ARG A 113 -25.95 15.49 -7.67
N ILE A 114 -25.40 14.25 -7.63
CA ILE A 114 -24.29 13.82 -8.48
C ILE A 114 -24.85 13.19 -9.76
N LYS A 115 -24.50 13.78 -10.91
CA LYS A 115 -25.03 13.39 -12.22
C LYS A 115 -24.25 12.27 -12.89
N GLY A 116 -22.96 12.12 -12.54
CA GLY A 116 -22.10 11.10 -13.11
C GLY A 116 -20.71 11.12 -12.52
N ILE A 117 -19.84 10.28 -13.05
CA ILE A 117 -18.42 10.21 -12.71
C ILE A 117 -17.58 10.64 -13.92
N TYR A 118 -16.60 11.52 -13.68
CA TYR A 118 -15.54 11.83 -14.60
C TYR A 118 -14.23 11.22 -14.11
N ILE A 119 -13.66 10.33 -14.92
CA ILE A 119 -12.35 9.71 -14.66
C ILE A 119 -11.30 10.49 -15.42
N GLU A 120 -10.37 11.07 -14.71
CA GLU A 120 -9.18 11.74 -15.25
C GLU A 120 -7.95 10.84 -15.06
N SER A 121 -7.29 10.49 -16.18
CA SER A 121 -6.13 9.61 -16.16
C SER A 121 -4.84 10.41 -16.00
N GLY A 122 -4.11 10.12 -14.91
CA GLY A 122 -2.75 10.58 -14.66
C GLY A 122 -1.76 9.42 -14.54
N ILE A 123 -0.73 9.56 -13.72
CA ILE A 123 0.17 8.47 -13.34
C ILE A 123 -0.33 7.87 -12.03
N PHE A 124 -0.98 6.72 -12.09
CA PHE A 124 -1.59 6.05 -10.95
C PHE A 124 -0.91 4.71 -10.66
N LEU A 125 -0.27 4.64 -9.50
CA LEU A 125 0.45 3.46 -9.04
C LEU A 125 -0.46 2.60 -8.16
N ALA A 126 -1.02 1.55 -8.72
CA ALA A 126 -1.90 0.60 -8.04
C ALA A 126 -1.71 -0.79 -8.64
N ASN A 127 -1.93 -1.83 -7.85
CA ASN A 127 -1.92 -3.21 -8.34
C ASN A 127 -3.27 -3.63 -8.92
N TYR A 128 -3.29 -4.76 -9.63
CA TYR A 128 -4.47 -5.17 -10.39
C TYR A 128 -5.67 -5.56 -9.53
N ALA A 129 -5.48 -6.12 -8.31
CA ALA A 129 -6.62 -6.48 -7.48
C ALA A 129 -7.31 -5.24 -6.90
N SER A 130 -6.55 -4.24 -6.47
CA SER A 130 -7.12 -2.94 -6.05
C SER A 130 -7.81 -2.22 -7.21
N ARG A 131 -7.22 -2.22 -8.41
CA ARG A 131 -7.89 -1.70 -9.62
C ARG A 131 -9.17 -2.46 -9.94
N GLN A 132 -9.18 -3.78 -9.78
CA GLN A 132 -10.37 -4.60 -10.00
C GLN A 132 -11.48 -4.23 -9.01
N GLU A 133 -11.13 -3.91 -7.77
CA GLU A 133 -12.08 -3.47 -6.75
C GLU A 133 -12.70 -2.11 -7.11
N ILE A 134 -11.89 -1.13 -7.52
CA ILE A 134 -12.37 0.17 -8.03
C ILE A 134 -13.27 -0.05 -9.27
N ARG A 135 -12.83 -0.89 -10.21
CA ARG A 135 -13.60 -1.21 -11.41
C ARG A 135 -14.97 -1.81 -11.08
N ASN A 136 -15.02 -2.74 -10.11
CA ASN A 136 -16.27 -3.34 -9.66
C ASN A 136 -17.22 -2.31 -9.04
N ALA A 137 -16.70 -1.36 -8.25
CA ALA A 137 -17.48 -0.26 -7.71
C ALA A 137 -18.02 0.66 -8.82
N LEU A 138 -17.23 0.95 -9.86
CA LEU A 138 -17.69 1.71 -11.03
C LEU A 138 -18.78 0.96 -11.81
N LEU A 139 -18.66 -0.34 -11.97
CA LEU A 139 -19.71 -1.19 -12.60
C LEU A 139 -20.99 -1.20 -11.76
N ASP A 140 -20.88 -1.23 -10.44
CA ASP A 140 -22.02 -1.13 -9.53
C ASP A 140 -22.65 0.28 -9.57
N PHE A 141 -21.85 1.34 -9.64
CA PHE A 141 -22.33 2.71 -9.85
C PHE A 141 -23.21 2.82 -11.09
N LYS A 142 -22.82 2.19 -12.21
CA LYS A 142 -23.62 2.20 -13.46
C LYS A 142 -25.02 1.60 -13.32
N LYS A 143 -25.25 0.73 -12.32
CA LYS A 143 -26.59 0.18 -12.05
C LYS A 143 -27.59 1.25 -11.59
N SER A 144 -27.12 2.40 -11.09
CA SER A 144 -27.98 3.56 -10.79
C SER A 144 -28.55 4.26 -12.05
N GLY A 145 -28.10 3.89 -13.25
CA GLY A 145 -28.43 4.57 -14.51
C GLY A 145 -27.58 5.79 -14.80
N LYS A 146 -26.76 6.24 -13.85
CA LYS A 146 -25.82 7.35 -14.03
C LYS A 146 -24.67 6.94 -14.95
N LYS A 147 -24.05 7.91 -15.62
CA LYS A 147 -23.03 7.68 -16.64
C LYS A 147 -21.62 7.93 -16.12
N ILE A 148 -20.65 7.31 -16.76
CA ILE A 148 -19.22 7.50 -16.53
C ILE A 148 -18.57 7.96 -17.83
N ILE A 149 -17.76 9.01 -17.77
CA ILE A 149 -16.91 9.49 -18.85
C ILE A 149 -15.46 9.43 -18.40
N ALA A 150 -14.54 9.01 -19.26
CA ALA A 150 -13.11 8.97 -18.99
C ALA A 150 -12.34 9.79 -20.04
N TYR A 151 -11.35 10.53 -19.59
CA TYR A 151 -10.40 11.25 -20.42
C TYR A 151 -8.97 11.04 -19.90
N GLY A 152 -8.03 10.94 -20.83
CA GLY A 152 -6.61 10.93 -20.55
C GLY A 152 -5.81 11.60 -21.65
N ASP A 153 -4.77 12.34 -21.28
CA ASP A 153 -3.74 12.73 -22.24
C ASP A 153 -2.95 11.48 -22.67
N ASN A 154 -2.75 10.55 -21.74
CA ASN A 154 -2.24 9.22 -22.00
C ASN A 154 -2.93 8.24 -21.05
N TYR A 155 -2.96 6.96 -21.43
CA TYR A 155 -3.40 5.88 -20.56
C TYR A 155 -2.27 4.88 -20.36
N THR A 156 -1.84 4.67 -19.12
CA THR A 156 -1.13 3.44 -18.77
C THR A 156 -2.08 2.25 -18.93
N GLN A 157 -1.58 1.04 -19.14
CA GLN A 157 -2.39 -0.17 -19.28
C GLN A 157 -3.36 -0.34 -18.10
N GLY A 158 -2.89 -0.10 -16.87
CA GLY A 158 -3.72 -0.18 -15.67
C GLY A 158 -4.80 0.91 -15.59
N ASN A 159 -4.52 2.14 -16.05
CA ASN A 159 -5.52 3.19 -16.09
C ASN A 159 -6.53 2.97 -17.21
N TYR A 160 -6.08 2.44 -18.36
CA TYR A 160 -6.99 2.05 -19.43
C TYR A 160 -7.94 0.92 -18.98
N TYR A 161 -7.43 -0.04 -18.21
CA TYR A 161 -8.26 -1.09 -17.58
C TYR A 161 -9.42 -0.48 -16.76
N LEU A 162 -9.15 0.57 -15.96
CA LEU A 162 -10.19 1.29 -15.22
C LEU A 162 -11.08 2.12 -16.14
N ALA A 163 -10.50 2.93 -17.02
CA ALA A 163 -11.23 3.82 -17.92
C ALA A 163 -12.15 3.06 -18.89
N SER A 164 -11.77 1.83 -19.27
CA SER A 164 -12.56 1.02 -20.22
C SER A 164 -13.96 0.66 -19.75
N VAL A 165 -14.30 0.84 -18.45
CA VAL A 165 -15.66 0.67 -17.92
C VAL A 165 -16.58 1.83 -18.26
N ALA A 166 -16.02 3.01 -18.58
CA ALA A 166 -16.77 4.22 -18.86
C ALA A 166 -17.71 4.04 -20.07
N ASP A 167 -18.81 4.80 -20.08
CA ASP A 167 -19.74 4.83 -21.22
C ASP A 167 -19.12 5.55 -22.42
N LYS A 168 -18.18 6.48 -22.16
CA LYS A 168 -17.34 7.13 -23.16
C LYS A 168 -15.91 7.23 -22.65
N VAL A 169 -14.97 6.86 -23.50
CA VAL A 169 -13.52 6.97 -23.27
C VAL A 169 -12.92 7.86 -24.33
N PHE A 170 -12.28 8.94 -23.93
CA PHE A 170 -11.63 9.89 -24.82
C PHE A 170 -10.12 9.94 -24.56
N LEU A 171 -9.38 10.19 -25.61
CA LEU A 171 -7.93 10.34 -25.59
C LEU A 171 -7.52 11.67 -26.23
N ASN A 172 -6.45 12.27 -25.77
CA ASN A 172 -5.85 13.42 -26.43
C ASN A 172 -5.43 13.06 -27.88
N PRO A 173 -5.61 13.96 -28.87
CA PRO A 173 -5.21 13.70 -30.26
C PRO A 173 -3.72 13.41 -30.47
N GLN A 174 -2.86 13.68 -29.48
CA GLN A 174 -1.44 13.34 -29.47
C GLN A 174 -1.09 12.33 -28.39
N GLY A 175 -2.10 11.76 -27.72
CA GLY A 175 -1.94 10.81 -26.62
C GLY A 175 -1.69 9.38 -27.09
N MET A 176 -1.35 8.52 -26.14
CA MET A 176 -1.13 7.10 -26.38
C MET A 176 -1.85 6.24 -25.33
N ILE A 177 -2.14 5.01 -25.72
CA ILE A 177 -2.58 3.95 -24.80
C ILE A 177 -1.44 2.94 -24.69
N ASP A 178 -0.90 2.79 -23.48
CA ASP A 178 0.06 1.74 -23.21
C ASP A 178 -0.68 0.40 -23.12
N TRP A 179 -0.39 -0.51 -24.05
CA TRP A 179 -1.04 -1.82 -24.14
C TRP A 179 -0.08 -2.87 -24.70
N HIS A 180 0.61 -3.60 -23.80
CA HIS A 180 1.71 -4.50 -24.17
C HIS A 180 1.73 -5.82 -23.40
N GLY A 181 0.72 -6.07 -22.54
CA GLY A 181 0.65 -7.28 -21.72
C GLY A 181 1.34 -7.13 -20.36
N ILE A 182 1.57 -8.24 -19.68
CA ILE A 182 2.20 -8.29 -18.36
C ILE A 182 3.49 -9.09 -18.44
N GLY A 183 4.60 -8.49 -18.05
CA GLY A 183 5.90 -9.14 -17.94
C GLY A 183 6.41 -9.15 -16.49
N ALA A 184 7.23 -10.14 -16.14
CA ALA A 184 7.95 -10.20 -14.88
C ALA A 184 9.45 -10.35 -15.14
N GLN A 185 10.23 -9.42 -14.59
CA GLN A 185 11.69 -9.38 -14.77
C GLN A 185 12.37 -9.25 -13.40
N PRO A 186 12.40 -10.34 -12.58
CA PRO A 186 13.01 -10.29 -11.26
C PRO A 186 14.51 -10.04 -11.34
N MET A 187 15.01 -9.23 -10.43
CA MET A 187 16.43 -8.88 -10.30
C MET A 187 17.13 -9.89 -9.39
N PHE A 188 18.37 -10.23 -9.72
CA PHE A 188 19.24 -11.10 -8.93
C PHE A 188 20.48 -10.32 -8.50
N VAL A 189 20.73 -10.24 -7.19
CA VAL A 189 21.78 -9.40 -6.60
C VAL A 189 22.91 -10.20 -5.95
N LYS A 190 22.93 -11.51 -6.12
CA LYS A 190 23.96 -12.40 -5.56
C LYS A 190 25.38 -11.93 -5.86
N ASP A 191 25.69 -11.63 -7.12
CA ASP A 191 27.02 -11.22 -7.52
C ASP A 191 27.39 -9.81 -7.04
N LEU A 192 26.39 -8.90 -6.98
CA LEU A 192 26.57 -7.58 -6.38
C LEU A 192 26.95 -7.71 -4.90
N LEU A 193 26.23 -8.50 -4.13
CA LEU A 193 26.49 -8.74 -2.72
C LEU A 193 27.86 -9.40 -2.50
N LYS A 194 28.21 -10.38 -3.32
CA LYS A 194 29.52 -11.03 -3.27
C LYS A 194 30.66 -10.03 -3.52
N LYS A 195 30.50 -9.07 -4.45
CA LYS A 195 31.52 -8.03 -4.68
C LYS A 195 31.78 -7.17 -3.45
N VAL A 196 30.76 -6.88 -2.64
CA VAL A 196 30.92 -6.13 -1.38
C VAL A 196 31.27 -7.02 -0.19
N GLY A 197 31.34 -8.34 -0.37
CA GLY A 197 31.74 -9.29 0.69
C GLY A 197 30.59 -9.75 1.56
N ILE A 198 29.36 -9.73 1.04
CA ILE A 198 28.15 -10.22 1.71
C ILE A 198 27.65 -11.48 0.98
N GLN A 199 27.22 -12.49 1.72
CA GLN A 199 26.56 -13.68 1.21
C GLN A 199 25.38 -14.05 2.10
N TYR A 200 24.42 -14.80 1.58
CA TYR A 200 23.30 -15.29 2.35
C TYR A 200 23.35 -16.80 2.52
N GLN A 201 23.17 -17.27 3.76
CA GLN A 201 22.90 -18.66 4.07
C GLN A 201 21.38 -18.82 4.21
N VAL A 202 20.81 -19.72 3.42
CA VAL A 202 19.36 -19.91 3.32
C VAL A 202 18.99 -21.31 3.75
N VAL A 203 18.00 -21.40 4.62
CA VAL A 203 17.29 -22.64 4.95
C VAL A 203 15.83 -22.43 4.62
N LYS A 204 15.27 -23.23 3.72
CA LYS A 204 13.88 -23.11 3.28
C LYS A 204 13.22 -24.46 3.09
N VAL A 205 11.89 -24.50 3.28
CA VAL A 205 11.05 -25.66 2.95
C VAL A 205 10.13 -25.29 1.79
N GLY A 206 10.06 -26.20 0.82
CA GLY A 206 9.20 -26.08 -0.34
C GLY A 206 9.88 -25.53 -1.60
N LYS A 207 9.59 -26.19 -2.72
CA LYS A 207 10.23 -25.91 -4.02
C LYS A 207 9.83 -24.57 -4.63
N TYR A 208 8.64 -24.06 -4.27
CA TYR A 208 8.11 -22.78 -4.78
C TYR A 208 8.44 -21.59 -3.86
N LYS A 209 9.08 -21.82 -2.69
CA LYS A 209 9.48 -20.70 -1.79
C LYS A 209 10.71 -20.00 -2.34
N SER A 210 10.52 -19.17 -3.36
CA SER A 210 11.57 -18.53 -4.15
C SER A 210 11.97 -17.11 -3.68
N ALA A 211 11.43 -16.63 -2.54
CA ALA A 211 11.77 -15.32 -1.96
C ALA A 211 13.28 -15.07 -1.80
N THR A 212 14.04 -16.13 -1.56
CA THR A 212 15.48 -16.04 -1.32
C THR A 212 16.31 -16.08 -2.60
N GLU A 213 15.73 -16.44 -3.74
CA GLU A 213 16.49 -16.70 -4.98
C GLU A 213 17.22 -15.45 -5.48
N MET A 214 16.62 -14.26 -5.35
CA MET A 214 17.26 -13.01 -5.76
C MET A 214 18.63 -12.77 -5.09
N TYR A 215 18.86 -13.37 -3.90
CA TYR A 215 20.09 -13.21 -3.11
C TYR A 215 21.12 -14.31 -3.31
N ILE A 216 20.69 -15.52 -3.77
CA ILE A 216 21.53 -16.71 -3.83
C ILE A 216 21.61 -17.36 -5.20
N ALA A 217 20.83 -16.90 -6.15
CA ALA A 217 20.78 -17.43 -7.52
C ALA A 217 21.10 -16.36 -8.55
N ASP A 218 21.34 -16.79 -9.78
CA ASP A 218 21.62 -15.92 -10.94
C ASP A 218 20.42 -15.82 -11.89
N LYS A 219 19.41 -16.67 -11.69
CA LYS A 219 18.15 -16.72 -12.44
C LYS A 219 17.07 -17.42 -11.63
N MET A 220 15.82 -17.30 -12.07
CA MET A 220 14.71 -18.06 -11.52
C MET A 220 14.93 -19.57 -11.63
N SER A 221 14.58 -20.31 -10.57
CA SER A 221 14.40 -21.75 -10.67
C SER A 221 13.20 -22.10 -11.55
N ASP A 222 13.12 -23.35 -12.03
CA ASP A 222 11.97 -23.78 -12.85
C ASP A 222 10.64 -23.67 -12.09
N PRO A 223 10.52 -24.06 -10.79
CA PRO A 223 9.30 -23.84 -10.03
C PRO A 223 8.96 -22.34 -9.85
N SER A 224 9.97 -21.47 -9.69
CA SER A 224 9.75 -20.03 -9.59
C SER A 224 9.22 -19.46 -10.91
N ARG A 225 9.76 -19.90 -12.03
CA ARG A 225 9.31 -19.52 -13.37
C ARG A 225 7.89 -20.00 -13.65
N GLU A 226 7.59 -21.27 -13.34
CA GLU A 226 6.27 -21.88 -13.50
C GLU A 226 5.18 -21.08 -12.76
N GLN A 227 5.36 -20.82 -11.47
CA GLN A 227 4.37 -20.06 -10.71
C GLN A 227 4.27 -18.60 -11.16
N THR A 228 5.40 -17.97 -11.54
CA THR A 228 5.40 -16.60 -12.04
C THR A 228 4.60 -16.50 -13.32
N GLN A 229 4.80 -17.40 -14.28
CA GLN A 229 4.04 -17.46 -15.50
C GLN A 229 2.55 -17.66 -15.20
N ALA A 230 2.20 -18.61 -14.32
CA ALA A 230 0.82 -18.89 -14.00
C ALA A 230 0.06 -17.68 -13.44
N TYR A 231 0.66 -16.90 -12.52
CA TYR A 231 -0.06 -15.76 -11.96
C TYR A 231 -0.10 -14.55 -12.91
N ILE A 232 0.95 -14.28 -13.73
CA ILE A 232 0.86 -13.19 -14.72
C ILE A 232 -0.16 -13.52 -15.82
N ASP A 233 -0.22 -14.77 -16.27
CA ASP A 233 -1.24 -15.23 -17.23
C ASP A 233 -2.65 -15.10 -16.64
N GLY A 234 -2.79 -15.46 -15.35
CA GLY A 234 -4.04 -15.32 -14.62
C GLY A 234 -4.53 -13.86 -14.58
N ILE A 235 -3.66 -12.94 -14.17
CA ILE A 235 -3.99 -11.51 -14.11
C ILE A 235 -4.29 -10.97 -15.51
N TRP A 236 -3.46 -11.28 -16.51
CA TRP A 236 -3.65 -10.82 -17.87
C TRP A 236 -4.98 -11.31 -18.47
N SER A 237 -5.32 -12.57 -18.24
CA SER A 237 -6.61 -13.13 -18.66
C SER A 237 -7.80 -12.37 -18.09
N ASP A 238 -7.74 -11.92 -16.81
CA ASP A 238 -8.81 -11.12 -16.20
C ASP A 238 -8.88 -9.71 -16.79
N VAL A 239 -7.73 -9.09 -17.04
CA VAL A 239 -7.65 -7.77 -17.69
C VAL A 239 -8.26 -7.83 -19.09
N LEU A 240 -7.85 -8.80 -19.90
CA LEU A 240 -8.38 -9.01 -21.25
C LEU A 240 -9.89 -9.21 -21.25
N LYS A 241 -10.38 -10.11 -20.38
CA LYS A 241 -11.81 -10.38 -20.26
C LYS A 241 -12.59 -9.12 -19.88
N ALA A 242 -12.13 -8.39 -18.89
CA ALA A 242 -12.80 -7.18 -18.40
C ALA A 242 -12.86 -6.07 -19.45
N VAL A 243 -11.77 -5.85 -20.20
CA VAL A 243 -11.73 -4.88 -21.30
C VAL A 243 -12.60 -5.37 -22.47
N SER A 244 -12.52 -6.65 -22.83
CA SER A 244 -13.37 -7.27 -23.86
C SER A 244 -14.85 -7.08 -23.55
N ASP A 245 -15.27 -7.40 -22.32
CA ASP A 245 -16.67 -7.27 -21.89
C ASP A 245 -17.17 -5.82 -21.97
N SER A 246 -16.33 -4.84 -21.66
CA SER A 246 -16.70 -3.41 -21.66
C SER A 246 -16.65 -2.76 -23.05
N ARG A 247 -15.57 -3.00 -23.80
CA ARG A 247 -15.34 -2.38 -25.11
C ARG A 247 -15.89 -3.18 -26.29
N LYS A 248 -16.39 -4.39 -26.03
CA LYS A 248 -16.91 -5.32 -27.06
C LYS A 248 -15.86 -5.65 -28.13
N ILE A 249 -14.61 -5.82 -27.69
CA ILE A 249 -13.47 -6.22 -28.52
C ILE A 249 -13.16 -7.69 -28.16
N ASN A 250 -12.93 -8.54 -29.17
CA ASN A 250 -12.56 -9.93 -28.95
C ASN A 250 -11.21 -10.02 -28.18
N VAL A 251 -11.10 -10.99 -27.26
CA VAL A 251 -9.90 -11.24 -26.43
C VAL A 251 -8.67 -11.48 -27.30
N ASP A 252 -8.79 -12.30 -28.38
CA ASP A 252 -7.68 -12.58 -29.28
C ASP A 252 -7.19 -11.31 -29.99
N LYS A 253 -8.12 -10.39 -30.29
CA LYS A 253 -7.79 -9.10 -30.90
C LYS A 253 -7.04 -8.19 -29.92
N LEU A 254 -7.44 -8.18 -28.65
CA LEU A 254 -6.74 -7.46 -27.59
C LEU A 254 -5.32 -8.00 -27.36
N ASN A 255 -5.14 -9.32 -27.40
CA ASN A 255 -3.80 -9.93 -27.38
C ASN A 255 -2.97 -9.53 -28.62
N GLN A 256 -3.56 -9.58 -29.80
CA GLN A 256 -2.89 -9.15 -31.02
C GLN A 256 -2.45 -7.69 -30.94
N TYR A 257 -3.24 -6.82 -30.32
CA TYR A 257 -2.87 -5.42 -30.10
C TYR A 257 -1.65 -5.29 -29.15
N ALA A 258 -1.58 -6.13 -28.12
CA ALA A 258 -0.45 -6.16 -27.22
C ALA A 258 0.83 -6.67 -27.95
N ASP A 259 0.72 -7.78 -28.67
CA ASP A 259 1.84 -8.36 -29.42
C ASP A 259 2.38 -7.44 -30.52
N SER A 260 1.49 -6.65 -31.14
CA SER A 260 1.88 -5.69 -32.18
C SER A 260 2.32 -4.33 -31.66
N LEU A 261 2.38 -4.14 -30.32
CA LEU A 261 2.67 -2.86 -29.67
C LEU A 261 1.81 -1.71 -30.24
N ILE A 262 0.49 -1.89 -30.21
CA ILE A 262 -0.46 -0.85 -30.67
C ILE A 262 -0.20 0.50 -30.00
N THR A 263 0.49 0.50 -28.87
CA THR A 263 0.94 1.67 -28.10
C THR A 263 1.61 2.72 -28.99
N PHE A 264 2.31 2.32 -30.04
CA PHE A 264 3.01 3.23 -30.96
C PHE A 264 2.24 3.54 -32.24
N SER A 265 0.95 3.19 -32.31
CA SER A 265 0.07 3.53 -33.43
C SER A 265 -0.37 4.99 -33.39
N ASN A 266 -0.96 5.47 -34.50
CA ASN A 266 -1.57 6.79 -34.50
C ASN A 266 -2.79 6.81 -33.59
N PRO A 267 -3.09 7.92 -32.89
CA PRO A 267 -4.26 8.02 -32.02
C PRO A 267 -5.61 7.68 -32.71
N LYS A 268 -5.72 7.93 -34.02
CA LYS A 268 -6.87 7.52 -34.81
C LYS A 268 -7.06 6.00 -34.86
N ASP A 269 -5.97 5.24 -34.84
CA ASP A 269 -6.04 3.78 -34.88
C ASP A 269 -6.69 3.21 -33.60
N TYR A 270 -6.56 3.89 -32.45
CA TYR A 270 -7.27 3.51 -31.23
C TYR A 270 -8.79 3.70 -31.33
N VAL A 271 -9.25 4.71 -32.08
CA VAL A 271 -10.68 4.92 -32.37
C VAL A 271 -11.18 3.82 -33.29
N ASP A 272 -10.45 3.52 -34.36
CA ASP A 272 -10.78 2.47 -35.33
C ASP A 272 -10.76 1.07 -34.67
N ALA A 273 -9.85 0.86 -33.72
CA ALA A 273 -9.76 -0.33 -32.87
C ALA A 273 -10.84 -0.41 -31.77
N LYS A 274 -11.67 0.65 -31.61
CA LYS A 274 -12.68 0.78 -30.55
C LYS A 274 -12.10 0.79 -29.12
N LEU A 275 -10.82 1.06 -28.97
CA LEU A 275 -10.20 1.24 -27.67
C LEU A 275 -10.67 2.55 -27.00
N VAL A 276 -10.90 3.61 -27.81
CA VAL A 276 -11.51 4.86 -27.36
C VAL A 276 -12.70 5.23 -28.26
N ASP A 277 -13.55 6.13 -27.77
CA ASP A 277 -14.74 6.59 -28.49
C ASP A 277 -14.47 7.85 -29.35
N GLY A 278 -13.34 8.52 -29.11
CA GLY A 278 -12.95 9.71 -29.85
C GLY A 278 -11.71 10.38 -29.28
N LEU A 279 -11.24 11.38 -30.01
CA LEU A 279 -10.08 12.19 -29.68
C LEU A 279 -10.53 13.59 -29.31
N LEU A 280 -10.14 14.10 -28.14
CA LEU A 280 -10.49 15.43 -27.64
C LEU A 280 -9.25 16.11 -27.06
N TYR A 281 -9.11 17.41 -27.33
CA TYR A 281 -8.23 18.23 -26.53
C TYR A 281 -8.88 18.53 -25.17
N THR A 282 -8.08 18.80 -24.15
CA THR A 282 -8.53 19.04 -22.76
C THR A 282 -9.62 20.11 -22.66
N ASN A 283 -9.54 21.19 -23.47
CA ASN A 283 -10.55 22.25 -23.48
C ASN A 283 -11.92 21.80 -24.01
N GLN A 284 -12.01 20.69 -24.75
CA GLN A 284 -13.26 20.16 -25.31
C GLN A 284 -13.95 19.18 -24.34
N VAL A 285 -13.21 18.64 -23.35
CA VAL A 285 -13.72 17.63 -22.41
C VAL A 285 -14.91 18.16 -21.61
N LYS A 286 -14.86 19.42 -21.18
CA LYS A 286 -15.94 20.06 -20.40
C LYS A 286 -17.27 20.05 -21.14
N ASP A 287 -17.26 20.30 -22.45
CA ASP A 287 -18.48 20.32 -23.26
C ASP A 287 -19.08 18.90 -23.40
N GLU A 288 -18.23 17.88 -23.58
CA GLU A 288 -18.69 16.49 -23.62
C GLU A 288 -19.22 16.02 -22.26
N VAL A 289 -18.60 16.44 -21.14
CA VAL A 289 -19.09 16.20 -19.78
C VAL A 289 -20.50 16.79 -19.60
N LYS A 290 -20.69 18.06 -19.97
CA LYS A 290 -22.01 18.72 -19.91
C LYS A 290 -23.05 17.99 -20.74
N LYS A 291 -22.74 17.70 -21.99
CA LYS A 291 -23.62 16.99 -22.91
C LYS A 291 -24.02 15.62 -22.38
N MET A 292 -23.05 14.86 -21.85
CA MET A 292 -23.28 13.50 -21.37
C MET A 292 -24.14 13.46 -20.11
N PHE A 293 -23.97 14.42 -19.23
CA PHE A 293 -24.70 14.50 -17.95
C PHE A 293 -25.97 15.35 -18.01
N GLY A 294 -26.34 15.84 -19.21
CA GLY A 294 -27.55 16.63 -19.40
C GLY A 294 -27.51 17.98 -18.69
N LEU A 295 -26.34 18.62 -18.64
CA LEU A 295 -26.15 19.96 -18.10
C LEU A 295 -26.29 21.00 -19.21
N ASP A 296 -26.88 22.16 -18.90
CA ASP A 296 -26.97 23.24 -19.85
C ASP A 296 -25.60 23.86 -20.18
N LYS A 297 -25.46 24.41 -21.38
CA LYS A 297 -24.18 24.94 -21.85
C LYS A 297 -23.61 26.02 -20.92
N ASP A 298 -24.46 26.80 -20.31
CA ASP A 298 -24.08 27.92 -19.43
C ASP A 298 -23.99 27.48 -17.94
N ASP A 299 -24.47 26.26 -17.58
CA ASP A 299 -24.38 25.75 -16.23
C ASP A 299 -22.91 25.50 -15.81
N PRO A 300 -22.53 25.81 -14.56
CA PRO A 300 -21.25 25.39 -14.05
C PRO A 300 -21.23 23.86 -13.88
N VAL A 301 -20.10 23.23 -14.19
CA VAL A 301 -19.85 21.85 -13.76
C VAL A 301 -19.27 21.91 -12.35
N ASN A 302 -20.10 21.59 -11.35
CA ASN A 302 -19.65 21.50 -9.97
C ASN A 302 -18.86 20.20 -9.81
N GLN A 303 -17.57 20.30 -9.53
CA GLN A 303 -16.70 19.16 -9.32
C GLN A 303 -16.65 18.81 -7.84
N VAL A 304 -16.69 17.53 -7.53
CA VAL A 304 -16.52 16.99 -6.18
C VAL A 304 -15.44 15.93 -6.26
N GLY A 305 -14.36 16.10 -5.52
CA GLY A 305 -13.25 15.13 -5.46
C GLY A 305 -13.53 13.98 -4.49
N VAL A 306 -12.65 12.97 -4.52
CA VAL A 306 -12.71 11.82 -3.59
C VAL A 306 -12.61 12.29 -2.13
N THR A 307 -11.70 13.21 -1.84
CA THR A 307 -11.50 13.77 -0.49
C THR A 307 -12.70 14.57 0.00
N ASP A 308 -13.37 15.32 -0.89
CA ASP A 308 -14.58 16.07 -0.54
C ASP A 308 -15.72 15.12 -0.11
N MET A 309 -15.80 13.95 -0.74
CA MET A 309 -16.81 12.94 -0.42
C MET A 309 -16.63 12.32 0.97
N ARG A 310 -15.46 12.43 1.61
CA ARG A 310 -15.26 12.01 3.00
C ARG A 310 -16.22 12.73 3.94
N SER A 311 -16.41 14.04 3.77
CA SER A 311 -17.25 14.90 4.60
C SER A 311 -18.76 14.76 4.34
N VAL A 312 -19.15 14.07 3.26
CA VAL A 312 -20.56 13.74 2.99
C VAL A 312 -20.99 12.63 3.93
N LYS A 313 -21.90 12.95 4.87
CA LYS A 313 -22.42 11.95 5.82
C LYS A 313 -23.23 10.88 5.12
N GLU A 314 -23.00 9.63 5.50
CA GLU A 314 -23.94 8.53 5.30
C GLU A 314 -24.75 8.38 6.60
N GLU A 315 -26.03 8.04 6.50
CA GLU A 315 -26.82 7.66 7.66
C GLU A 315 -26.27 6.32 8.17
N SER A 316 -25.75 6.31 9.38
CA SER A 316 -25.24 5.11 10.05
C SER A 316 -26.32 4.53 10.95
N GLU A 317 -27.26 3.81 10.35
CA GLU A 317 -28.28 3.05 11.08
C GLU A 317 -27.83 1.60 11.27
N GLY A 318 -28.33 0.97 12.34
CA GLY A 318 -28.09 -0.45 12.57
C GLY A 318 -26.91 -0.75 13.50
N LYS A 319 -26.29 -1.92 13.30
CA LYS A 319 -25.22 -2.47 14.13
C LYS A 319 -23.86 -2.34 13.49
N GLN A 320 -22.82 -2.26 14.29
CA GLN A 320 -21.46 -2.05 13.81
C GLN A 320 -20.83 -3.34 13.29
N VAL A 321 -20.22 -3.25 12.08
CA VAL A 321 -19.26 -4.19 11.53
C VAL A 321 -17.90 -3.49 11.51
N ALA A 322 -16.94 -4.00 12.28
CA ALA A 322 -15.59 -3.46 12.30
C ALA A 322 -14.81 -3.92 11.05
N VAL A 323 -14.11 -2.99 10.39
CA VAL A 323 -13.15 -3.29 9.31
C VAL A 323 -11.76 -3.00 9.83
N TYR A 324 -11.00 -4.06 10.11
CA TYR A 324 -9.63 -3.94 10.59
C TYR A 324 -8.64 -4.05 9.45
N TYR A 325 -7.86 -3.01 9.22
CA TYR A 325 -6.89 -2.94 8.14
C TYR A 325 -5.51 -3.42 8.60
N ALA A 326 -5.03 -4.51 8.00
CA ALA A 326 -3.71 -5.09 8.22
C ALA A 326 -2.94 -5.11 6.90
N TYR A 327 -2.10 -4.09 6.65
CA TYR A 327 -1.34 -3.98 5.42
C TYR A 327 0.14 -3.65 5.65
N GLY A 328 0.99 -4.03 4.68
CA GLY A 328 2.44 -3.90 4.77
C GLY A 328 3.14 -5.19 5.25
N SER A 329 4.39 -5.06 5.65
CA SER A 329 5.22 -6.18 6.13
C SER A 329 4.87 -6.56 7.56
N ILE A 330 4.82 -7.87 7.86
CA ILE A 330 4.56 -8.37 9.22
C ILE A 330 5.86 -8.38 10.02
N VAL A 331 5.82 -7.73 11.19
CA VAL A 331 6.95 -7.61 12.13
C VAL A 331 6.54 -7.99 13.55
N ASP A 332 7.51 -8.40 14.38
CA ASP A 332 7.25 -8.77 15.78
C ASP A 332 6.99 -7.52 16.64
N ASN A 333 7.79 -6.49 16.44
CA ASN A 333 7.75 -5.23 17.19
C ASN A 333 7.85 -4.03 16.24
N PRO A 334 7.40 -2.84 16.67
CA PRO A 334 7.58 -1.63 15.88
C PRO A 334 9.05 -1.38 15.56
N VAL A 335 9.35 -1.07 14.31
CA VAL A 335 10.69 -0.68 13.90
C VAL A 335 10.86 0.82 14.20
N THR A 336 11.60 1.13 15.27
CA THR A 336 11.91 2.50 15.65
C THR A 336 13.15 3.02 14.92
N GLY A 337 13.18 4.31 14.56
CA GLY A 337 14.38 4.97 14.04
C GLY A 337 14.54 4.96 12.51
N SER A 338 13.47 4.82 11.75
CA SER A 338 13.52 5.09 10.31
C SER A 338 13.72 6.60 10.07
N MET A 339 14.89 6.99 9.58
CA MET A 339 15.21 8.38 9.22
C MET A 339 14.41 8.87 8.00
N PHE A 340 13.66 7.96 7.32
CA PHE A 340 12.97 8.19 6.04
C PHE A 340 11.47 7.88 6.09
N GLY A 341 10.83 8.02 7.27
CA GLY A 341 9.41 7.71 7.46
C GLY A 341 9.15 6.26 7.86
N ALA A 342 8.04 6.03 8.52
CA ALA A 342 7.58 4.70 8.86
C ALA A 342 6.72 4.18 7.72
N GLU A 343 7.22 3.18 6.97
CA GLU A 343 6.35 2.36 6.13
C GLU A 343 5.29 1.70 7.03
N HIS A 344 4.04 1.68 6.59
CA HIS A 344 2.99 1.00 7.36
C HIS A 344 3.33 -0.48 7.50
N MET A 345 3.35 -0.97 8.74
CA MET A 345 3.70 -2.36 9.07
C MET A 345 2.59 -3.00 9.89
N ILE A 346 2.47 -4.30 9.74
CA ILE A 346 1.61 -5.13 10.59
C ILE A 346 2.44 -5.55 11.81
N VAL A 347 2.28 -4.84 12.91
CA VAL A 347 2.95 -5.15 14.17
C VAL A 347 2.13 -6.19 14.92
N GLY A 348 2.65 -7.43 15.05
CA GLY A 348 1.88 -8.56 15.56
C GLY A 348 1.30 -8.33 16.96
N SER A 349 2.06 -7.70 17.86
CA SER A 349 1.59 -7.38 19.23
C SER A 349 0.45 -6.36 19.27
N GLU A 350 0.47 -5.36 18.36
CA GLU A 350 -0.57 -4.33 18.27
C GLU A 350 -1.86 -4.93 17.68
N VAL A 351 -1.74 -5.66 16.56
CA VAL A 351 -2.89 -6.35 15.94
C VAL A 351 -3.57 -7.30 16.93
N CYS A 352 -2.80 -8.08 17.70
CA CYS A 352 -3.39 -8.97 18.72
C CYS A 352 -4.17 -8.20 19.76
N LYS A 353 -3.64 -7.09 20.27
CA LYS A 353 -4.31 -6.23 21.26
C LYS A 353 -5.59 -5.61 20.69
N ASP A 354 -5.56 -5.11 19.46
CA ASP A 354 -6.70 -4.49 18.81
C ASP A 354 -7.83 -5.51 18.55
N LEU A 355 -7.47 -6.71 18.04
CA LEU A 355 -8.45 -7.77 17.83
C LEU A 355 -9.04 -8.30 19.15
N GLU A 356 -8.26 -8.28 20.24
CA GLU A 356 -8.77 -8.58 21.58
C GLU A 356 -9.79 -7.52 22.02
N ALA A 357 -9.48 -6.23 21.85
CA ALA A 357 -10.41 -5.15 22.16
C ALA A 357 -11.70 -5.24 21.33
N LEU A 358 -11.61 -5.53 20.03
CA LEU A 358 -12.78 -5.76 19.16
C LEU A 358 -13.59 -6.99 19.58
N ALA A 359 -12.95 -8.00 20.18
CA ALA A 359 -13.65 -9.17 20.70
C ALA A 359 -14.50 -8.84 21.92
N GLU A 360 -14.04 -7.90 22.77
CA GLU A 360 -14.74 -7.49 24.02
C GLU A 360 -15.75 -6.35 23.79
N ASP A 361 -15.67 -5.62 22.69
CA ASP A 361 -16.55 -4.49 22.40
C ASP A 361 -17.96 -4.96 22.04
N ASP A 362 -18.94 -4.71 22.91
CA ASP A 362 -20.34 -5.13 22.70
C ASP A 362 -21.05 -4.44 21.54
N ASP A 363 -20.58 -3.31 21.05
CA ASP A 363 -21.17 -2.61 19.90
C ASP A 363 -20.79 -3.30 18.59
N VAL A 364 -19.60 -3.88 18.49
CA VAL A 364 -19.10 -4.60 17.32
C VAL A 364 -19.77 -5.98 17.23
N LYS A 365 -20.45 -6.26 16.13
CA LYS A 365 -21.16 -7.54 15.91
C LYS A 365 -20.44 -8.51 14.97
N ALA A 366 -19.58 -8.03 14.11
CA ALA A 366 -18.73 -8.83 13.24
C ALA A 366 -17.45 -8.06 12.92
N VAL A 367 -16.40 -8.77 12.51
CA VAL A 367 -15.11 -8.19 12.12
C VAL A 367 -14.76 -8.63 10.72
N VAL A 368 -14.44 -7.68 9.88
CA VAL A 368 -13.76 -7.92 8.59
C VAL A 368 -12.28 -7.61 8.78
N LEU A 369 -11.42 -8.60 8.57
CA LEU A 369 -9.98 -8.44 8.58
C LEU A 369 -9.52 -8.19 7.13
N ARG A 370 -9.22 -6.93 6.79
CA ARG A 370 -8.69 -6.54 5.50
C ARG A 370 -7.18 -6.75 5.50
N ILE A 371 -6.68 -7.69 4.71
CA ILE A 371 -5.26 -8.05 4.65
C ILE A 371 -4.68 -7.66 3.29
N ASN A 372 -3.63 -6.83 3.30
CA ASN A 372 -2.81 -6.56 2.11
C ASN A 372 -1.33 -6.71 2.47
N SER A 373 -0.83 -7.95 2.47
CA SER A 373 0.51 -8.30 2.95
C SER A 373 1.12 -9.48 2.20
N GLY A 374 2.38 -9.34 1.83
CA GLY A 374 3.21 -10.44 1.33
C GLY A 374 3.75 -11.35 2.44
N GLY A 375 3.42 -11.07 3.70
CA GLY A 375 3.90 -11.79 4.88
C GLY A 375 5.05 -11.08 5.61
N GLY A 376 5.81 -11.83 6.39
CA GLY A 376 6.92 -11.34 7.21
C GLY A 376 7.25 -12.30 8.33
N SER A 377 7.27 -11.84 9.59
CA SER A 377 7.55 -12.68 10.75
C SER A 377 6.59 -13.86 10.88
N ALA A 378 7.14 -15.06 10.90
CA ALA A 378 6.37 -16.28 11.13
C ALA A 378 5.82 -16.34 12.57
N TYR A 379 6.57 -15.81 13.54
CA TYR A 379 6.13 -15.74 14.94
C TYR A 379 4.92 -14.81 15.10
N ALA A 380 5.01 -13.58 14.60
CA ALA A 380 3.90 -12.64 14.67
C ALA A 380 2.65 -13.19 13.96
N SER A 381 2.83 -13.87 12.81
CA SER A 381 1.72 -14.48 12.06
C SER A 381 1.00 -15.57 12.86
N GLU A 382 1.73 -16.39 13.63
CA GLU A 382 1.13 -17.40 14.52
C GLU A 382 0.37 -16.75 15.69
N GLN A 383 0.91 -15.66 16.27
CA GLN A 383 0.23 -14.95 17.35
C GLN A 383 -1.10 -14.36 16.86
N MET A 384 -1.09 -13.71 15.69
CA MET A 384 -2.29 -13.15 15.08
C MET A 384 -3.28 -14.25 14.67
N TRP A 385 -2.81 -15.37 14.11
CA TRP A 385 -3.67 -16.52 13.82
C TRP A 385 -4.42 -17.00 15.08
N ASN A 386 -3.72 -17.13 16.20
CA ASN A 386 -4.34 -17.52 17.47
C ASN A 386 -5.36 -16.46 17.95
N GLN A 387 -5.04 -15.17 17.79
CA GLN A 387 -5.96 -14.10 18.19
C GLN A 387 -7.24 -14.08 17.32
N VAL A 388 -7.11 -14.35 16.01
CA VAL A 388 -8.27 -14.53 15.12
C VAL A 388 -9.12 -15.73 15.58
N GLU A 389 -8.48 -16.82 16.03
CA GLU A 389 -9.21 -17.98 16.57
C GLU A 389 -9.97 -17.64 17.88
N GLN A 390 -9.41 -16.78 18.75
CA GLN A 390 -10.13 -16.32 19.95
C GLN A 390 -11.30 -15.39 19.58
N LEU A 391 -11.07 -14.44 18.68
CA LEU A 391 -12.10 -13.52 18.20
C LEU A 391 -13.28 -14.28 17.57
N LYS A 392 -13.00 -15.29 16.76
CA LYS A 392 -13.99 -16.16 16.12
C LYS A 392 -14.95 -16.86 17.08
N LYS A 393 -14.52 -17.14 18.32
CA LYS A 393 -15.37 -17.75 19.35
C LYS A 393 -16.47 -16.81 19.84
N LYS A 394 -16.27 -15.50 19.65
CA LYS A 394 -17.18 -14.44 20.12
C LYS A 394 -17.99 -13.82 19.00
N LYS A 395 -17.36 -13.57 17.85
CA LYS A 395 -17.92 -12.82 16.73
C LYS A 395 -17.52 -13.44 15.39
N PRO A 396 -18.36 -13.38 14.35
CA PRO A 396 -17.95 -13.76 13.00
C PRO A 396 -16.77 -12.94 12.52
N VAL A 397 -15.78 -13.62 11.93
CA VAL A 397 -14.59 -13.02 11.30
C VAL A 397 -14.57 -13.38 9.82
N VAL A 398 -14.54 -12.37 8.97
CA VAL A 398 -14.39 -12.53 7.51
C VAL A 398 -13.08 -11.88 7.08
N VAL A 399 -12.27 -12.59 6.30
CA VAL A 399 -11.08 -12.01 5.68
C VAL A 399 -11.43 -11.42 4.33
N SER A 400 -10.99 -10.18 4.09
CA SER A 400 -10.94 -9.53 2.78
C SER A 400 -9.50 -9.39 2.35
N MET A 401 -9.10 -10.07 1.28
CA MET A 401 -7.75 -9.96 0.74
C MET A 401 -7.65 -8.80 -0.25
N GLY A 402 -6.65 -7.96 -0.09
CA GLY A 402 -6.29 -6.89 -1.03
C GLY A 402 -5.49 -7.40 -2.23
N ASP A 403 -4.46 -6.68 -2.62
CA ASP A 403 -3.57 -7.10 -3.71
C ASP A 403 -2.82 -8.39 -3.37
N MET A 404 -2.44 -8.52 -2.11
CA MET A 404 -1.78 -9.71 -1.56
C MET A 404 -2.33 -10.08 -0.19
N ALA A 405 -2.51 -11.38 0.04
CA ALA A 405 -2.59 -11.97 1.36
C ALA A 405 -1.89 -13.32 1.31
N ALA A 406 -0.56 -13.30 1.37
CA ALA A 406 0.27 -14.45 1.08
C ALA A 406 1.24 -14.73 2.24
N SER A 407 1.63 -16.01 2.38
CA SER A 407 2.56 -16.46 3.39
C SER A 407 2.11 -16.08 4.81
N GLY A 408 2.82 -15.20 5.54
CA GLY A 408 2.37 -14.68 6.83
C GLY A 408 1.01 -13.99 6.78
N GLY A 409 0.72 -13.26 5.68
CA GLY A 409 -0.58 -12.63 5.45
C GLY A 409 -1.71 -13.64 5.26
N TYR A 410 -1.45 -14.78 4.60
CA TYR A 410 -2.40 -15.89 4.54
C TYR A 410 -2.51 -16.61 5.87
N TYR A 411 -1.37 -16.82 6.56
CA TYR A 411 -1.29 -17.48 7.84
C TYR A 411 -2.24 -16.89 8.87
N MET A 412 -2.14 -15.56 9.09
CA MET A 412 -2.90 -14.87 10.14
C MET A 412 -4.42 -14.98 9.98
N GLY A 413 -4.92 -15.18 8.76
CA GLY A 413 -6.36 -15.19 8.45
C GLY A 413 -6.91 -16.50 7.92
N CYS A 414 -6.08 -17.57 7.77
CA CYS A 414 -6.49 -18.81 7.10
C CYS A 414 -7.59 -19.58 7.84
N ASN A 415 -7.82 -19.30 9.11
CA ASN A 415 -8.86 -19.88 9.96
C ASN A 415 -10.13 -19.04 10.10
N ALA A 416 -10.28 -17.90 9.40
CA ALA A 416 -11.48 -17.08 9.43
C ALA A 416 -12.75 -17.88 9.05
N ASN A 417 -13.92 -17.38 9.43
CA ASN A 417 -15.20 -18.01 9.08
C ASN A 417 -15.45 -17.99 7.56
N TRP A 418 -14.92 -17.00 6.85
CA TRP A 418 -15.02 -16.85 5.41
C TRP A 418 -13.86 -16.02 4.87
N ILE A 419 -13.38 -16.36 3.69
CA ILE A 419 -12.29 -15.65 3.03
C ILE A 419 -12.73 -15.19 1.65
N VAL A 420 -12.61 -13.89 1.40
CA VAL A 420 -12.95 -13.22 0.14
C VAL A 420 -11.69 -12.66 -0.49
N ALA A 421 -11.49 -12.86 -1.79
CA ALA A 421 -10.37 -12.33 -2.56
C ALA A 421 -10.82 -11.87 -3.95
N GLN A 422 -10.14 -10.88 -4.53
CA GLN A 422 -10.32 -10.58 -5.95
C GLN A 422 -9.74 -11.71 -6.82
N PRO A 423 -10.27 -11.95 -8.03
CA PRO A 423 -9.68 -12.91 -8.96
C PRO A 423 -8.17 -12.76 -9.15
N THR A 424 -7.66 -11.52 -9.13
CA THR A 424 -6.27 -11.17 -9.35
C THR A 424 -5.44 -11.01 -8.06
N THR A 425 -6.02 -11.17 -6.88
CA THR A 425 -5.31 -11.21 -5.60
C THR A 425 -4.24 -12.29 -5.60
N LEU A 426 -3.04 -12.02 -5.09
CA LEU A 426 -2.01 -13.03 -4.87
C LEU A 426 -2.08 -13.59 -3.46
N THR A 427 -2.17 -14.93 -3.35
CA THR A 427 -2.34 -15.59 -2.05
C THR A 427 -1.62 -16.95 -1.99
N GLY A 428 -1.78 -17.68 -0.90
CA GLY A 428 -1.08 -18.93 -0.67
C GLY A 428 0.32 -18.70 -0.12
N SER A 429 1.35 -19.08 -0.86
CA SER A 429 2.76 -19.03 -0.42
C SER A 429 2.99 -19.71 0.95
N ILE A 430 2.26 -20.84 1.19
CA ILE A 430 2.32 -21.60 2.43
C ILE A 430 3.69 -22.24 2.55
N GLY A 431 4.59 -21.60 3.29
CA GLY A 431 5.99 -22.01 3.42
C GLY A 431 6.78 -21.04 4.28
N ILE A 432 7.86 -21.53 4.87
CA ILE A 432 8.73 -20.78 5.78
C ILE A 432 10.18 -20.90 5.31
N PHE A 433 10.97 -19.86 5.55
CA PHE A 433 12.41 -19.87 5.34
C PHE A 433 13.13 -19.06 6.40
N ALA A 434 14.43 -19.32 6.55
CA ALA A 434 15.36 -18.45 7.24
C ALA A 434 16.43 -17.97 6.26
N MET A 435 16.81 -16.72 6.40
CA MET A 435 17.83 -16.07 5.59
C MET A 435 18.78 -15.31 6.51
N ILE A 436 20.04 -15.73 6.55
CA ILE A 436 21.07 -15.20 7.45
C ILE A 436 22.15 -14.53 6.62
N PRO A 437 22.38 -13.21 6.77
CA PRO A 437 23.48 -12.53 6.09
C PRO A 437 24.82 -12.97 6.70
N ASP A 438 25.74 -13.44 5.86
CA ASP A 438 27.14 -13.63 6.20
C ASP A 438 27.92 -12.39 5.75
N MET A 439 28.34 -11.57 6.70
CA MET A 439 29.13 -10.37 6.47
C MET A 439 30.64 -10.60 6.74
N SER A 440 31.06 -11.82 6.96
CA SER A 440 32.42 -12.13 7.39
C SER A 440 33.48 -11.59 6.42
N GLN A 441 33.26 -11.74 5.11
CA GLN A 441 34.20 -11.24 4.11
C GLN A 441 34.21 -9.70 4.02
N LEU A 442 33.03 -9.06 4.13
CA LEU A 442 32.96 -7.60 4.23
C LEU A 442 33.79 -7.09 5.40
N LEU A 443 33.57 -7.65 6.59
CA LEU A 443 34.24 -7.19 7.79
C LEU A 443 35.73 -7.51 7.79
N THR A 444 36.11 -8.77 7.44
CA THR A 444 37.50 -9.23 7.59
C THR A 444 38.41 -8.87 6.41
N GLN A 445 37.89 -8.98 5.19
CA GLN A 445 38.70 -8.80 3.97
C GLN A 445 38.60 -7.37 3.43
N LYS A 446 37.39 -6.77 3.44
CA LYS A 446 37.20 -5.44 2.87
C LYS A 446 37.50 -4.32 3.88
N LEU A 447 37.03 -4.47 5.13
CA LEU A 447 37.20 -3.49 6.20
C LEU A 447 38.41 -3.79 7.10
N GLY A 448 39.04 -4.95 6.98
CA GLY A 448 40.25 -5.32 7.74
C GLY A 448 40.02 -5.57 9.22
N ILE A 449 38.76 -5.72 9.67
CA ILE A 449 38.42 -6.00 11.06
C ILE A 449 38.86 -7.42 11.43
N LYS A 450 39.44 -7.60 12.60
CA LYS A 450 39.85 -8.90 13.13
C LYS A 450 38.97 -9.27 14.31
N PHE A 451 38.65 -10.55 14.40
CA PHE A 451 37.87 -11.12 15.50
C PHE A 451 38.71 -12.14 16.25
N ASP A 452 38.57 -12.15 17.56
CA ASP A 452 39.08 -13.20 18.44
C ASP A 452 37.91 -13.78 19.24
N GLU A 453 38.02 -15.02 19.69
CA GLU A 453 36.87 -15.74 20.20
C GLU A 453 37.22 -16.45 21.52
N VAL A 454 36.42 -16.16 22.55
CA VAL A 454 36.41 -16.89 23.83
C VAL A 454 35.02 -17.42 24.07
N LYS A 455 34.93 -18.69 24.44
CA LYS A 455 33.64 -19.41 24.54
C LYS A 455 33.48 -20.13 25.88
N THR A 456 32.31 -20.07 26.47
CA THR A 456 31.90 -20.94 27.57
C THR A 456 31.36 -22.27 27.05
N ASN A 457 30.67 -22.24 25.91
CA ASN A 457 30.01 -23.39 25.30
C ASN A 457 30.26 -23.40 23.79
N LYS A 458 30.10 -24.56 23.16
CA LYS A 458 30.38 -24.79 21.73
C LYS A 458 29.70 -23.74 20.81
N ASN A 459 28.47 -23.39 21.10
CA ASN A 459 27.64 -22.50 20.23
C ASN A 459 27.48 -21.06 20.77
N SER A 460 28.35 -20.61 21.71
CA SER A 460 28.24 -19.29 22.34
C SER A 460 28.34 -18.11 21.36
N THR A 461 28.89 -18.32 20.16
CA THR A 461 29.01 -17.31 19.09
C THR A 461 28.09 -17.63 17.90
N PHE A 462 27.01 -18.39 18.13
CA PHE A 462 25.97 -18.60 17.14
C PHE A 462 25.38 -17.25 16.67
N GLY A 463 25.25 -17.07 15.34
CA GLY A 463 24.71 -15.82 14.75
C GLY A 463 25.69 -14.65 14.72
N SER A 464 26.98 -14.87 15.05
CA SER A 464 28.03 -13.85 14.90
C SER A 464 28.20 -13.48 13.42
N SER A 465 28.30 -12.18 13.13
CA SER A 465 28.63 -11.66 11.78
C SER A 465 30.10 -11.89 11.39
N ALA A 466 30.94 -12.37 12.32
CA ALA A 466 32.37 -12.62 12.09
C ALA A 466 32.65 -13.85 11.22
N ARG A 467 31.69 -14.76 11.09
CA ARG A 467 31.80 -16.01 10.33
C ARG A 467 30.44 -16.49 9.83
N PRO A 468 30.38 -17.28 8.74
CA PRO A 468 29.15 -17.99 8.39
C PRO A 468 28.76 -19.02 9.45
N LEU A 469 27.49 -19.42 9.46
CA LEU A 469 27.02 -20.57 10.23
C LEU A 469 27.66 -21.85 9.71
N ASN A 470 28.09 -22.71 10.60
CA ASN A 470 28.61 -24.03 10.25
C ASN A 470 27.46 -25.03 9.94
N ALA A 471 27.81 -26.22 9.44
CA ALA A 471 26.83 -27.22 9.02
C ALA A 471 25.92 -27.68 10.16
N GLU A 472 26.43 -27.77 11.40
CA GLU A 472 25.65 -28.17 12.56
C GLU A 472 24.64 -27.08 12.96
N GLU A 473 25.07 -25.83 12.96
CA GLU A 473 24.21 -24.66 13.22
C GLU A 473 23.09 -24.54 12.17
N ILE A 474 23.43 -24.74 10.88
CA ILE A 474 22.44 -24.84 9.79
C ILE A 474 21.48 -26.00 10.04
N GLY A 475 21.96 -27.15 10.51
CA GLY A 475 21.13 -28.31 10.87
C GLY A 475 20.14 -28.03 12.02
N TYR A 476 20.54 -27.24 13.04
CA TYR A 476 19.61 -26.77 14.07
C TYR A 476 18.53 -25.88 13.51
N LEU A 477 18.91 -24.92 12.67
CA LEU A 477 17.99 -24.00 12.01
C LEU A 477 17.02 -24.73 11.07
N ALA A 478 17.50 -25.71 10.31
CA ALA A 478 16.67 -26.54 9.44
C ALA A 478 15.54 -27.25 10.22
N ARG A 479 15.86 -27.90 11.34
CA ARG A 479 14.84 -28.53 12.18
C ARG A 479 13.81 -27.53 12.74
N TYR A 480 14.25 -26.32 13.04
CA TYR A 480 13.34 -25.28 13.49
C TYR A 480 12.40 -24.83 12.35
N ILE A 481 12.92 -24.65 11.14
CA ILE A 481 12.15 -24.26 9.94
C ILE A 481 11.17 -25.38 9.55
N ASP A 482 11.60 -26.65 9.58
CA ASP A 482 10.72 -27.79 9.30
C ASP A 482 9.53 -27.85 10.27
N ARG A 483 9.78 -27.62 11.56
CA ARG A 483 8.72 -27.56 12.59
C ARG A 483 7.77 -26.40 12.35
N GLY A 484 8.29 -25.21 12.00
CA GLY A 484 7.48 -24.04 11.68
C GLY A 484 6.62 -24.26 10.43
N TYR A 485 7.16 -24.89 9.39
CA TYR A 485 6.40 -25.27 8.20
C TYR A 485 5.29 -26.27 8.52
N ALA A 486 5.59 -27.30 9.30
CA ALA A 486 4.59 -28.29 9.73
C ALA A 486 3.45 -27.63 10.52
N LEU A 487 3.77 -26.65 11.39
CA LEU A 487 2.78 -25.87 12.13
C LEU A 487 1.92 -25.04 11.19
N PHE A 488 2.51 -24.25 10.30
CA PHE A 488 1.74 -23.44 9.35
C PHE A 488 0.79 -24.30 8.50
N ARG A 489 1.31 -25.41 7.97
CA ARG A 489 0.52 -26.39 7.22
C ARG A 489 -0.66 -26.91 8.06
N GLN A 490 -0.46 -27.25 9.33
CA GLN A 490 -1.52 -27.70 10.23
C GLN A 490 -2.59 -26.61 10.44
N ARG A 491 -2.19 -25.34 10.60
CA ARG A 491 -3.13 -24.22 10.72
C ARG A 491 -4.05 -24.08 9.49
N VAL A 492 -3.48 -24.32 8.30
CA VAL A 492 -4.27 -24.34 7.06
C VAL A 492 -5.20 -25.56 7.00
N VAL A 493 -4.72 -26.75 7.41
CA VAL A 493 -5.55 -27.97 7.54
C VAL A 493 -6.78 -27.68 8.41
N ASP A 494 -6.56 -27.13 9.60
CA ASP A 494 -7.61 -26.89 10.58
C ASP A 494 -8.58 -25.78 10.10
N GLY A 495 -8.06 -24.70 9.56
CA GLY A 495 -8.84 -23.55 9.10
C GLY A 495 -9.63 -23.82 7.82
N ARG A 496 -9.05 -24.52 6.86
CA ARG A 496 -9.66 -24.81 5.57
C ARG A 496 -10.34 -26.18 5.48
N LYS A 497 -10.26 -26.98 6.56
CA LYS A 497 -10.83 -28.34 6.64
C LYS A 497 -10.38 -29.23 5.48
N LEU A 498 -9.11 -29.12 5.12
CA LEU A 498 -8.43 -29.95 4.13
C LEU A 498 -7.61 -31.03 4.83
N SER A 499 -7.31 -32.14 4.14
CA SER A 499 -6.37 -33.11 4.66
C SER A 499 -4.92 -32.59 4.57
N VAL A 500 -4.03 -33.14 5.39
CA VAL A 500 -2.58 -32.81 5.34
C VAL A 500 -2.01 -33.01 3.94
N ASN A 501 -2.38 -34.09 3.25
CA ASN A 501 -1.91 -34.36 1.88
C ASN A 501 -2.44 -33.34 0.87
N GLN A 502 -3.70 -32.92 1.00
CA GLN A 502 -4.27 -31.87 0.15
C GLN A 502 -3.54 -30.55 0.35
N VAL A 503 -3.28 -30.16 1.61
CA VAL A 503 -2.54 -28.93 1.89
C VAL A 503 -1.09 -29.04 1.38
N GLU A 504 -0.41 -30.18 1.58
CA GLU A 504 0.96 -30.35 1.08
C GLU A 504 1.06 -30.22 -0.44
N ALA A 505 0.07 -30.71 -1.17
CA ALA A 505 0.04 -30.63 -2.64
C ALA A 505 -0.05 -29.18 -3.17
N ILE A 506 -0.65 -28.27 -2.40
CA ILE A 506 -0.86 -26.86 -2.76
C ILE A 506 0.05 -25.89 -1.95
N ALA A 507 0.81 -26.40 -0.99
CA ALA A 507 1.73 -25.63 -0.16
C ALA A 507 3.11 -25.49 -0.81
N GLN A 508 4.18 -25.78 -0.08
CA GLN A 508 5.57 -25.68 -0.53
C GLN A 508 5.97 -24.27 -1.02
N GLY A 509 5.28 -23.24 -0.53
CA GLY A 509 5.52 -21.87 -0.90
C GLY A 509 4.86 -21.40 -2.20
N HIS A 510 3.95 -22.21 -2.80
CA HIS A 510 3.29 -21.90 -4.06
C HIS A 510 2.34 -20.70 -3.94
N VAL A 511 2.46 -19.76 -4.86
CA VAL A 511 1.61 -18.56 -4.98
C VAL A 511 0.53 -18.80 -6.02
N PHE A 512 -0.69 -18.39 -5.71
CA PHE A 512 -1.85 -18.49 -6.59
C PHE A 512 -2.53 -17.13 -6.77
N VAL A 513 -3.16 -16.93 -7.91
CA VAL A 513 -4.18 -15.88 -8.05
C VAL A 513 -5.47 -16.29 -7.33
N GLY A 514 -6.26 -15.31 -6.87
CA GLY A 514 -7.48 -15.57 -6.08
C GLY A 514 -8.48 -16.51 -6.76
N ARG A 515 -8.61 -16.40 -8.09
CA ARG A 515 -9.44 -17.30 -8.88
C ARG A 515 -9.02 -18.78 -8.76
N ASP A 516 -7.73 -19.05 -8.77
CA ASP A 516 -7.21 -20.41 -8.63
C ASP A 516 -7.22 -20.85 -7.17
N ALA A 517 -6.98 -19.94 -6.24
CA ALA A 517 -7.11 -20.17 -4.81
C ALA A 517 -8.53 -20.60 -4.40
N LEU A 518 -9.57 -20.07 -5.07
CA LEU A 518 -10.95 -20.53 -4.90
C LEU A 518 -11.12 -22.00 -5.30
N LYS A 519 -10.55 -22.42 -6.44
CA LYS A 519 -10.67 -23.81 -6.94
C LYS A 519 -10.05 -24.83 -5.98
N ILE A 520 -8.97 -24.43 -5.31
CA ILE A 520 -8.24 -25.27 -4.35
C ILE A 520 -8.66 -25.04 -2.89
N LYS A 521 -9.74 -24.28 -2.66
CA LYS A 521 -10.35 -24.02 -1.34
C LYS A 521 -9.48 -23.21 -0.36
N LEU A 522 -8.50 -22.47 -0.84
CA LEU A 522 -7.78 -21.50 -0.01
C LEU A 522 -8.59 -20.21 0.19
N VAL A 523 -9.56 -19.94 -0.70
CA VAL A 523 -10.50 -18.82 -0.67
C VAL A 523 -11.91 -19.39 -0.79
N ASP A 524 -12.92 -18.73 -0.20
CA ASP A 524 -14.31 -19.18 -0.19
C ASP A 524 -15.17 -18.48 -1.25
N GLU A 525 -14.84 -17.21 -1.58
CA GLU A 525 -15.63 -16.41 -2.50
C GLU A 525 -14.76 -15.37 -3.21
N LEU A 526 -15.11 -15.03 -4.46
CA LEU A 526 -14.46 -13.93 -5.19
C LEU A 526 -15.22 -12.62 -4.97
N GLY A 527 -14.48 -11.56 -4.66
CA GLY A 527 -15.00 -10.21 -4.43
C GLY A 527 -14.02 -9.30 -3.70
N GLY A 528 -14.45 -8.07 -3.43
CA GLY A 528 -13.69 -7.08 -2.69
C GLY A 528 -14.16 -6.90 -1.24
N LEU A 529 -13.77 -5.76 -0.64
CA LEU A 529 -14.09 -5.42 0.74
C LEU A 529 -15.61 -5.37 1.00
N GLU A 530 -16.39 -4.76 0.10
CA GLU A 530 -17.85 -4.67 0.26
C GLU A 530 -18.49 -6.06 0.39
N LYS A 531 -18.04 -7.01 -0.45
CA LYS A 531 -18.52 -8.39 -0.39
C LYS A 531 -18.18 -9.09 0.93
N ALA A 532 -17.01 -8.81 1.48
CA ALA A 532 -16.60 -9.32 2.79
C ALA A 532 -17.44 -8.72 3.92
N VAL A 533 -17.75 -7.42 3.85
CA VAL A 533 -18.63 -6.73 4.81
C VAL A 533 -20.06 -7.29 4.77
N GLU A 534 -20.65 -7.45 3.58
CA GLU A 534 -21.96 -8.10 3.41
C GLU A 534 -21.99 -9.52 4.01
N LYS A 535 -20.91 -10.27 3.79
CA LYS A 535 -20.77 -11.62 4.33
C LYS A 535 -20.67 -11.62 5.85
N ALA A 536 -19.90 -10.69 6.43
CA ALA A 536 -19.76 -10.53 7.87
C ALA A 536 -21.10 -10.17 8.53
N ALA A 537 -21.83 -9.20 7.96
CA ALA A 537 -23.18 -8.83 8.41
C ALA A 537 -24.14 -10.01 8.36
N LYS A 538 -24.13 -10.77 7.25
CA LYS A 538 -24.96 -11.98 7.09
C LYS A 538 -24.63 -13.06 8.13
N LEU A 539 -23.35 -13.30 8.41
CA LEU A 539 -22.94 -14.27 9.44
C LEU A 539 -23.37 -13.83 10.84
N ALA A 540 -23.35 -12.52 11.10
CA ALA A 540 -23.84 -11.92 12.36
C ALA A 540 -25.38 -11.75 12.39
N LYS A 541 -26.10 -12.10 11.31
CA LYS A 541 -27.57 -11.97 11.17
C LYS A 541 -28.05 -10.52 11.35
N LEU A 542 -27.35 -9.58 10.73
CA LEU A 542 -27.69 -8.16 10.77
C LEU A 542 -28.52 -7.81 9.53
N ASP A 543 -29.67 -7.18 9.74
CA ASP A 543 -30.51 -6.64 8.66
C ASP A 543 -30.05 -5.22 8.27
N GLU A 544 -29.65 -4.42 9.27
CA GLU A 544 -29.11 -3.07 9.12
C GLU A 544 -27.77 -2.97 9.83
N PHE A 545 -26.76 -2.40 9.14
CA PHE A 545 -25.42 -2.27 9.69
C PHE A 545 -24.67 -1.08 9.08
N TYR A 546 -23.69 -0.60 9.80
CA TYR A 546 -22.67 0.35 9.31
C TYR A 546 -21.27 -0.20 9.55
N THR A 547 -20.30 0.33 8.81
CA THR A 547 -18.90 -0.06 8.96
C THR A 547 -18.13 1.00 9.75
N GLN A 548 -17.18 0.53 10.57
CA GLN A 548 -16.22 1.38 11.28
C GLN A 548 -14.82 0.83 11.04
N ASP A 549 -13.92 1.71 10.59
CA ASP A 549 -12.53 1.34 10.27
C ASP A 549 -11.64 1.31 11.52
N TYR A 550 -10.76 0.31 11.57
CA TYR A 550 -9.75 0.09 12.60
C TYR A 550 -8.39 -0.26 11.98
N PRO A 551 -7.26 0.18 12.57
CA PRO A 551 -7.24 1.31 13.50
C PRO A 551 -7.87 2.54 12.86
N ALA A 552 -8.31 3.50 13.69
CA ALA A 552 -8.78 4.78 13.17
C ALA A 552 -7.68 5.44 12.33
N LYS A 553 -8.07 6.15 11.26
CA LYS A 553 -7.10 6.87 10.43
C LYS A 553 -6.27 7.82 11.31
N ALA A 554 -4.95 7.86 11.04
CA ALA A 554 -4.06 8.76 11.76
C ALA A 554 -4.57 10.21 11.67
N SER A 555 -4.73 10.86 12.82
CA SER A 555 -5.15 12.25 12.84
C SER A 555 -4.06 13.16 12.24
N TRP A 556 -4.45 14.35 11.77
CA TRP A 556 -3.48 15.34 11.31
C TRP A 556 -2.42 15.70 12.38
N MET A 557 -2.79 15.58 13.68
CA MET A 557 -1.90 15.83 14.80
C MET A 557 -0.84 14.72 14.92
N ASP A 558 -1.22 13.46 14.69
CA ASP A 558 -0.30 12.31 14.68
C ASP A 558 0.68 12.44 13.51
N GLN A 559 0.21 12.92 12.37
CA GLN A 559 1.04 13.19 11.20
C GLN A 559 1.99 14.37 11.42
N LEU A 560 1.54 15.46 12.06
CA LEU A 560 2.37 16.61 12.37
C LEU A 560 3.50 16.22 13.35
N THR A 561 3.20 15.43 14.37
CA THR A 561 4.20 14.92 15.31
C THR A 561 5.16 13.93 14.63
N GLY A 562 4.67 13.08 13.74
CA GLY A 562 5.47 12.20 12.89
C GLY A 562 6.38 12.96 11.91
N ALA A 563 5.86 14.02 11.27
CA ALA A 563 6.61 14.86 10.34
C ALA A 563 7.68 15.72 11.04
N MET A 564 7.40 16.20 12.25
CA MET A 564 8.42 16.89 13.09
C MET A 564 9.57 15.96 13.50
N SER A 565 9.37 14.64 13.46
CA SER A 565 10.43 13.64 13.61
C SER A 565 11.24 13.39 12.31
N GLY A 566 10.97 14.11 11.23
CA GLY A 566 11.81 14.21 10.03
C GLY A 566 11.71 13.06 9.02
N GLY A 567 10.71 12.17 9.13
CA GLY A 567 10.71 10.90 8.41
C GLY A 567 10.12 10.91 6.99
N ASN A 568 8.97 11.52 6.77
CA ASN A 568 8.15 11.21 5.58
C ASN A 568 8.63 11.84 4.27
N TYR A 569 9.12 13.08 4.28
CA TYR A 569 9.51 13.79 3.06
C TYR A 569 10.66 13.13 2.27
N LEU A 570 11.68 12.64 2.99
CA LEU A 570 12.81 11.95 2.34
C LEU A 570 12.41 10.57 1.78
N ASP A 571 11.47 9.89 2.41
CA ASP A 571 10.98 8.59 1.97
C ASP A 571 10.18 8.72 0.66
N GLU A 572 9.28 9.69 0.59
CA GLU A 572 8.51 9.99 -0.63
C GLU A 572 9.41 10.42 -1.80
N GLN A 573 10.43 11.24 -1.54
CA GLN A 573 11.43 11.60 -2.55
C GLN A 573 12.24 10.39 -3.01
N LEU A 574 12.61 9.49 -2.09
CA LEU A 574 13.31 8.26 -2.44
C LEU A 574 12.40 7.31 -3.25
N ARG A 575 11.13 7.17 -2.91
CA ARG A 575 10.15 6.40 -3.71
C ARG A 575 10.02 6.97 -5.11
N ALA A 576 9.82 8.28 -5.22
CA ALA A 576 9.72 8.96 -6.51
C ALA A 576 11.00 8.85 -7.34
N THR A 577 12.16 8.93 -6.70
CA THR A 577 13.48 8.88 -7.37
C THR A 577 13.89 7.48 -7.76
N LEU A 578 13.70 6.50 -6.88
CA LEU A 578 14.14 5.12 -7.07
C LEU A 578 13.11 4.28 -7.81
N GLY A 579 11.82 4.68 -7.82
CA GLY A 579 10.76 3.95 -8.50
C GLY A 579 10.76 2.46 -8.11
N GLU A 580 10.95 1.58 -9.10
CA GLU A 580 11.01 0.12 -8.88
C GLU A 580 12.19 -0.36 -8.03
N TYR A 581 13.24 0.46 -7.89
CA TYR A 581 14.42 0.14 -7.07
C TYR A 581 14.25 0.55 -5.61
N TYR A 582 13.16 1.22 -5.24
CA TYR A 582 12.90 1.64 -3.86
C TYR A 582 12.80 0.46 -2.90
N GLU A 583 11.96 -0.54 -3.20
CA GLU A 583 11.78 -1.71 -2.35
C GLU A 583 13.05 -2.54 -2.17
N PRO A 584 13.83 -2.85 -3.22
CA PRO A 584 15.14 -3.46 -3.06
C PRO A 584 16.11 -2.62 -2.22
N PHE A 585 16.09 -1.30 -2.36
CA PHE A 585 16.93 -0.40 -1.57
C PHE A 585 16.53 -0.41 -0.08
N MET A 586 15.24 -0.31 0.22
CA MET A 586 14.71 -0.35 1.59
C MET A 586 14.99 -1.71 2.26
N LEU A 587 14.95 -2.78 1.50
CA LEU A 587 15.31 -4.10 2.01
C LEU A 587 16.77 -4.16 2.47
N LEU A 588 17.72 -3.62 1.71
CA LEU A 588 19.13 -3.53 2.11
C LEU A 588 19.29 -2.74 3.41
N LYS A 589 18.52 -1.67 3.58
CA LYS A 589 18.53 -0.84 4.78
C LYS A 589 17.96 -1.55 6.01
N THR A 590 16.87 -2.30 5.84
CA THR A 590 16.15 -2.94 6.95
C THR A 590 16.64 -4.36 7.26
N MET A 591 17.67 -4.85 6.56
CA MET A 591 18.19 -6.22 6.69
C MET A 591 18.48 -6.65 8.14
N ASN A 592 19.02 -5.76 8.97
CA ASN A 592 19.34 -6.05 10.36
C ASN A 592 18.13 -5.96 11.32
N GLN A 593 17.00 -5.44 10.85
CA GLN A 593 15.79 -5.21 11.66
C GLN A 593 14.70 -6.25 11.41
N GLN A 594 14.85 -7.07 10.37
CA GLN A 594 13.88 -8.12 10.03
C GLN A 594 14.14 -9.39 10.87
N SER A 595 13.06 -10.07 11.23
CA SER A 595 13.16 -11.40 11.84
C SER A 595 13.92 -12.35 10.92
N MET A 596 14.86 -13.13 11.47
CA MET A 596 15.61 -14.13 10.69
C MET A 596 14.71 -15.20 10.10
N ILE A 597 13.55 -15.45 10.71
CA ILE A 597 12.61 -16.49 10.31
C ILE A 597 11.35 -15.84 9.76
N GLN A 598 11.12 -16.05 8.48
CA GLN A 598 10.07 -15.35 7.75
C GLN A 598 9.12 -16.29 7.03
N ALA A 599 7.86 -15.93 7.08
CA ALA A 599 6.81 -16.35 6.19
C ALA A 599 6.49 -15.18 5.25
N ARG A 600 7.25 -15.06 4.16
CA ARG A 600 7.17 -13.96 3.19
C ARG A 600 7.02 -14.49 1.77
N ILE A 601 6.34 -13.71 0.92
CA ILE A 601 6.19 -13.99 -0.52
C ILE A 601 7.52 -13.84 -1.27
N PRO A 602 7.71 -14.55 -2.40
CA PRO A 602 9.02 -14.67 -3.07
C PRO A 602 9.61 -13.42 -3.70
N PHE A 603 8.87 -12.36 -3.93
CA PHE A 603 9.35 -11.21 -4.70
C PHE A 603 8.62 -9.93 -4.36
N TYR A 604 9.25 -8.81 -4.68
CA TYR A 604 8.57 -7.53 -4.78
C TYR A 604 7.86 -7.50 -6.12
N LEU A 605 6.54 -7.45 -6.07
CA LEU A 605 5.70 -7.45 -7.26
C LEU A 605 5.72 -6.06 -7.87
N ASN A 606 6.50 -5.91 -8.91
CA ASN A 606 6.31 -4.86 -9.89
C ASN A 606 5.73 -5.53 -11.15
N ILE A 607 4.41 -5.68 -11.18
CA ILE A 607 3.68 -6.22 -12.32
C ILE A 607 3.31 -5.00 -13.17
N ARG A 608 4.06 -4.79 -14.22
CA ARG A 608 3.81 -3.75 -15.22
C ARG A 608 2.93 -4.28 -16.33
#